data_1ea9892d09fbbdc8e20bd2ba4fdd18f3
#
_entry.id   1ea9892d09fbbdc8e20bd2ba4fdd18f3
#
_cell.length_a   1.000
_cell.length_b   1.000
_cell.length_c   1.000
_cell.angle_alpha   90.00
_cell.angle_beta   90.00
_cell.angle_gamma   90.00
#
_symmetry.space_group_name_H-M   'P 1'
#
loop_
_entity.id
_entity.type
_entity.pdbx_description
1 polymer ?
#
loop_
_entity_poly.entity_id
_entity_poly.type
_entity_poly.pdbx_seq_one_letter_code
_entity_poly.pdbx_strand_id
1 'polypeptide(L)'
;IEGFKVNDKKSIESLGYDRDDIAKKLTLSYFKQVLRDGFFHGDPHPGNILIREGKICFIDFGIVGALSKEKQEELNSAITAVANEDIDKLTDFVMNIGIKNGKTDRELLYKDIEYMFRNYYTTSLKNIKISVLFQEMSDIAKRNNLRISSDFTMLIRTMVMVEGLVAELSPELNIINLVIPYV
;
A
#
# COMPACT_ATOMS: atom_id res chain seq x y z
N ILE A 1 20.28 -16.04 7.74
CA ILE A 1 19.06 -16.83 7.41
C ILE A 1 19.33 -17.46 6.06
N GLU A 2 19.21 -18.78 5.96
CA GLU A 2 19.27 -19.49 4.67
C GLU A 2 17.89 -19.47 4.03
N GLY A 3 17.85 -19.14 2.74
CA GLY A 3 16.62 -19.05 1.94
C GLY A 3 16.96 -18.53 0.55
N PHE A 4 15.99 -18.54 -0.36
CA PHE A 4 16.13 -17.97 -1.70
C PHE A 4 15.30 -16.71 -1.86
N LYS A 5 15.68 -15.86 -2.81
CA LYS A 5 15.02 -14.56 -3.01
C LYS A 5 13.56 -14.72 -3.41
N VAL A 6 12.71 -13.84 -2.94
CA VAL A 6 11.25 -13.86 -3.20
C VAL A 6 10.91 -13.81 -4.70
N ASN A 7 11.76 -13.21 -5.54
CA ASN A 7 11.56 -13.12 -6.98
C ASN A 7 12.30 -14.21 -7.78
N ASP A 8 12.92 -15.20 -7.12
CA ASP A 8 13.53 -16.35 -7.78
C ASP A 8 12.46 -17.39 -8.18
N LYS A 9 11.82 -17.11 -9.31
CA LYS A 9 10.73 -17.95 -9.86
C LYS A 9 11.18 -19.39 -10.09
N LYS A 10 12.45 -19.61 -10.50
CA LYS A 10 12.99 -20.95 -10.75
C LYS A 10 13.05 -21.77 -9.46
N SER A 11 13.56 -21.21 -8.38
CA SER A 11 13.59 -21.87 -7.08
C SER A 11 12.18 -22.12 -6.53
N ILE A 12 11.25 -21.15 -6.68
CA ILE A 12 9.86 -21.31 -6.27
C ILE A 12 9.24 -22.54 -6.93
N GLU A 13 9.33 -22.63 -8.26
CA GLU A 13 8.74 -23.72 -9.05
C GLU A 13 9.43 -25.07 -8.80
N SER A 14 10.77 -25.10 -8.76
CA SER A 14 11.54 -26.34 -8.58
C SER A 14 11.34 -26.98 -7.20
N LEU A 15 11.04 -26.16 -6.18
CA LEU A 15 10.75 -26.62 -4.82
C LEU A 15 9.25 -26.90 -4.62
N GLY A 16 8.42 -26.79 -5.66
CA GLY A 16 6.99 -27.10 -5.62
C GLY A 16 6.13 -26.05 -4.90
N TYR A 17 6.61 -24.82 -4.74
CA TYR A 17 5.81 -23.74 -4.21
C TYR A 17 4.94 -23.10 -5.29
N ASP A 18 3.72 -22.71 -4.91
CA ASP A 18 2.81 -21.93 -5.72
C ASP A 18 3.16 -20.43 -5.65
N ARG A 19 3.37 -19.80 -6.81
CA ARG A 19 3.67 -18.36 -6.90
C ARG A 19 2.54 -17.49 -6.36
N ASP A 20 1.29 -17.89 -6.58
CA ASP A 20 0.12 -17.16 -6.08
C ASP A 20 0.05 -17.21 -4.55
N ASP A 21 0.38 -18.36 -3.95
CA ASP A 21 0.44 -18.51 -2.49
C ASP A 21 1.56 -17.65 -1.90
N ILE A 22 2.74 -17.63 -2.52
CA ILE A 22 3.86 -16.77 -2.11
C ILE A 22 3.47 -15.28 -2.22
N ALA A 23 2.84 -14.87 -3.32
CA ALA A 23 2.38 -13.50 -3.52
C ALA A 23 1.35 -13.08 -2.46
N LYS A 24 0.39 -13.94 -2.13
CA LYS A 24 -0.58 -13.71 -1.05
C LYS A 24 0.08 -13.57 0.30
N LYS A 25 1.01 -14.47 0.65
CA LYS A 25 1.77 -14.42 1.91
C LYS A 25 2.61 -13.15 2.01
N LEU A 26 3.27 -12.75 0.94
CA LEU A 26 4.02 -11.50 0.89
C LEU A 26 3.12 -10.30 1.16
N THR A 27 2.00 -10.20 0.46
CA THR A 27 1.02 -9.12 0.63
C THR A 27 0.51 -9.07 2.07
N LEU A 28 -0.02 -10.17 2.58
CA LEU A 28 -0.60 -10.20 3.92
C LEU A 28 0.42 -9.94 5.02
N SER A 29 1.63 -10.46 4.90
CA SER A 29 2.68 -10.23 5.90
C SER A 29 3.14 -8.76 5.92
N TYR A 30 3.20 -8.10 4.76
CA TYR A 30 3.56 -6.70 4.67
C TYR A 30 2.45 -5.79 5.20
N PHE A 31 1.21 -6.01 4.77
CA PHE A 31 0.07 -5.23 5.27
C PHE A 31 -0.19 -5.44 6.76
N LYS A 32 0.08 -6.62 7.29
CA LYS A 32 0.05 -6.84 8.75
C LYS A 32 1.04 -5.92 9.47
N GLN A 33 2.28 -5.79 8.97
CA GLN A 33 3.26 -4.88 9.55
C GLN A 33 2.74 -3.43 9.57
N VAL A 34 2.09 -2.98 8.49
CA VAL A 34 1.59 -1.61 8.34
C VAL A 34 0.34 -1.37 9.19
N LEU A 35 -0.71 -2.20 8.99
CA LEU A 35 -2.06 -1.92 9.49
C LEU A 35 -2.26 -2.35 10.94
N ARG A 36 -1.54 -3.40 11.37
CA ARG A 36 -1.71 -3.99 12.69
C ARG A 36 -0.54 -3.71 13.63
N ASP A 37 0.67 -3.97 13.16
CA ASP A 37 1.86 -3.86 14.01
C ASP A 37 2.36 -2.39 14.08
N GLY A 38 2.05 -1.56 13.07
CA GLY A 38 2.48 -0.16 12.97
C GLY A 38 3.98 0.02 12.80
N PHE A 39 4.68 -1.05 12.49
CA PHE A 39 6.10 -1.09 12.26
C PHE A 39 6.39 -1.96 11.03
N PHE A 40 6.95 -1.36 9.99
CA PHE A 40 7.09 -2.01 8.69
C PHE A 40 8.49 -1.84 8.09
N HIS A 41 8.87 -2.80 7.26
CA HIS A 41 10.11 -2.77 6.51
C HIS A 41 10.13 -1.59 5.54
N GLY A 42 11.11 -0.70 5.67
CA GLY A 42 11.21 0.54 4.89
C GLY A 42 11.89 0.39 3.53
N ASP A 43 12.46 -0.78 3.22
CA ASP A 43 13.12 -1.09 1.95
C ASP A 43 12.87 -2.55 1.51
N PRO A 44 11.61 -2.91 1.20
CA PRO A 44 11.20 -4.28 0.86
C PRO A 44 11.57 -4.68 -0.57
N HIS A 45 12.81 -4.44 -0.99
CA HIS A 45 13.28 -4.89 -2.30
C HIS A 45 13.57 -6.41 -2.31
N PRO A 46 13.65 -7.08 -3.47
CA PRO A 46 13.80 -8.53 -3.56
C PRO A 46 15.01 -9.10 -2.81
N GLY A 47 16.07 -8.31 -2.64
CA GLY A 47 17.26 -8.70 -1.88
C GLY A 47 17.03 -8.84 -0.38
N ASN A 48 16.01 -8.15 0.16
CA ASN A 48 15.68 -8.12 1.58
C ASN A 48 14.50 -9.02 1.94
N ILE A 49 13.98 -9.80 0.98
CA ILE A 49 12.86 -10.71 1.19
C ILE A 49 13.24 -12.10 0.70
N LEU A 50 13.31 -13.06 1.62
CA LEU A 50 13.64 -14.44 1.33
C LEU A 50 12.42 -15.35 1.53
N ILE A 51 12.42 -16.47 0.82
CA ILE A 51 11.51 -17.59 1.09
C ILE A 51 12.30 -18.70 1.78
N ARG A 52 11.80 -19.13 2.94
CA ARG A 52 12.31 -20.27 3.69
C ARG A 52 11.15 -21.16 4.15
N GLU A 53 11.16 -22.43 3.76
CA GLU A 53 10.11 -23.38 4.13
C GLU A 53 8.69 -22.87 3.82
N GLY A 54 8.51 -22.20 2.67
CA GLY A 54 7.23 -21.59 2.26
C GLY A 54 6.79 -20.37 3.07
N LYS A 55 7.67 -19.80 3.90
CA LYS A 55 7.43 -18.59 4.70
C LYS A 55 8.19 -17.41 4.12
N ILE A 56 7.59 -16.22 4.22
CA ILE A 56 8.24 -14.96 3.88
C ILE A 56 9.12 -14.52 5.05
N CYS A 57 10.39 -14.26 4.75
CA CYS A 57 11.38 -13.78 5.72
C CYS A 57 11.91 -12.42 5.29
N PHE A 58 11.62 -11.38 6.05
CA PHE A 58 12.23 -10.07 5.86
C PHE A 58 13.59 -10.03 6.56
N ILE A 59 14.58 -9.49 5.86
CA ILE A 59 15.96 -9.33 6.37
C ILE A 59 16.42 -7.90 6.12
N ASP A 60 17.50 -7.47 6.78
CA ASP A 60 18.07 -6.12 6.69
C ASP A 60 17.08 -5.01 7.09
N PHE A 61 16.86 -4.88 8.40
CA PHE A 61 16.03 -3.82 9.00
C PHE A 61 16.78 -2.49 9.20
N GLY A 62 17.76 -2.17 8.34
CA GLY A 62 18.49 -0.91 8.37
C GLY A 62 17.59 0.31 8.12
N ILE A 63 16.50 0.12 7.38
CA ILE A 63 15.45 1.13 7.15
C ILE A 63 14.11 0.54 7.57
N VAL A 64 13.45 1.22 8.50
CA VAL A 64 12.13 0.84 9.00
C VAL A 64 11.21 2.05 9.06
N GLY A 65 9.92 1.83 8.81
CA GLY A 65 8.89 2.82 9.04
C GLY A 65 8.10 2.50 10.30
N ALA A 66 7.60 3.54 10.96
CA ALA A 66 6.73 3.39 12.12
C ALA A 66 5.52 4.33 11.98
N LEU A 67 4.34 3.80 12.25
CA LEU A 67 3.09 4.56 12.34
C LEU A 67 2.61 4.57 13.78
N SER A 68 2.26 5.75 14.29
CA SER A 68 1.54 5.84 15.56
C SER A 68 0.19 5.13 15.46
N LYS A 69 -0.39 4.76 16.59
CA LYS A 69 -1.73 4.14 16.60
C LYS A 69 -2.78 5.01 15.90
N GLU A 70 -2.73 6.30 16.13
CA GLU A 70 -3.59 7.29 15.48
C GLU A 70 -3.48 7.22 13.95
N LYS A 71 -2.25 7.21 13.40
CA LYS A 71 -2.02 7.08 11.95
C LYS A 71 -2.45 5.73 11.39
N GLN A 72 -2.34 4.65 12.18
CA GLN A 72 -2.86 3.34 11.79
C GLN A 72 -4.40 3.35 11.71
N GLU A 73 -5.07 3.96 12.68
CA GLU A 73 -6.53 4.10 12.71
C GLU A 73 -7.02 4.97 11.54
N GLU A 74 -6.32 6.08 11.25
CA GLU A 74 -6.61 6.91 10.09
C GLU A 74 -6.46 6.14 8.77
N LEU A 75 -5.40 5.35 8.62
CA LEU A 75 -5.16 4.53 7.43
C LEU A 75 -6.22 3.42 7.28
N ASN A 76 -6.56 2.73 8.37
CA ASN A 76 -7.62 1.72 8.39
C ASN A 76 -8.99 2.33 8.03
N SER A 77 -9.28 3.53 8.58
CA SER A 77 -10.49 4.27 8.24
C SER A 77 -10.52 4.65 6.75
N ALA A 78 -9.38 5.08 6.17
CA ALA A 78 -9.30 5.42 4.76
C ALA A 78 -9.52 4.20 3.85
N ILE A 79 -8.95 3.03 4.19
CA ILE A 79 -9.16 1.79 3.43
C ILE A 79 -10.64 1.38 3.48
N THR A 80 -11.26 1.48 4.66
CA THR A 80 -12.70 1.23 4.83
C THR A 80 -13.55 2.24 4.04
N ALA A 81 -13.13 3.52 4.02
CA ALA A 81 -13.80 4.56 3.25
C ALA A 81 -13.74 4.31 1.74
N VAL A 82 -12.61 3.80 1.23
CA VAL A 82 -12.50 3.35 -0.18
C VAL A 82 -13.52 2.25 -0.47
N ALA A 83 -13.62 1.25 0.40
CA ALA A 83 -14.56 0.13 0.21
C ALA A 83 -16.03 0.55 0.27
N ASN A 84 -16.35 1.60 1.05
CA ASN A 84 -17.70 2.12 1.24
C ASN A 84 -18.03 3.35 0.39
N GLU A 85 -17.14 3.79 -0.49
CA GLU A 85 -17.28 5.00 -1.31
C GLU A 85 -17.51 6.29 -0.50
N ASP A 86 -16.93 6.35 0.71
CA ASP A 86 -17.09 7.48 1.62
C ASP A 86 -16.06 8.59 1.30
N ILE A 87 -16.44 9.47 0.37
CA ILE A 87 -15.57 10.54 -0.13
C ILE A 87 -15.26 11.57 0.97
N ASP A 88 -16.18 11.79 1.90
CA ASP A 88 -15.95 12.71 3.04
C ASP A 88 -14.81 12.21 3.93
N LYS A 89 -14.80 10.93 4.30
CA LYS A 89 -13.74 10.34 5.09
C LYS A 89 -12.41 10.30 4.34
N LEU A 90 -12.42 10.05 3.03
CA LEU A 90 -11.21 10.13 2.20
C LEU A 90 -10.66 11.55 2.15
N THR A 91 -11.53 12.55 2.08
CA THR A 91 -11.13 13.97 2.13
C THR A 91 -10.50 14.33 3.47
N ASP A 92 -11.10 13.91 4.57
CA ASP A 92 -10.57 14.12 5.90
C ASP A 92 -9.23 13.41 6.10
N PHE A 93 -9.09 12.18 5.60
CA PHE A 93 -7.82 11.46 5.60
C PHE A 93 -6.71 12.25 4.88
N VAL A 94 -6.96 12.74 3.66
CA VAL A 94 -5.97 13.52 2.90
C VAL A 94 -5.62 14.82 3.62
N MET A 95 -6.59 15.48 4.26
CA MET A 95 -6.36 16.67 5.08
C MET A 95 -5.46 16.38 6.29
N ASN A 96 -5.64 15.22 6.94
CA ASN A 96 -4.90 14.84 8.15
C ASN A 96 -3.47 14.41 7.85
N ILE A 97 -3.25 13.62 6.80
CA ILE A 97 -1.88 13.20 6.41
C ILE A 97 -1.08 14.31 5.73
N GLY A 98 -1.78 15.35 5.26
CA GLY A 98 -1.21 16.48 4.52
C GLY A 98 -0.66 17.56 5.45
N ILE A 99 0.55 18.03 5.16
CA ILE A 99 1.14 19.23 5.78
C ILE A 99 0.65 20.42 4.95
N LYS A 100 -0.07 21.34 5.58
CA LYS A 100 -0.58 22.54 4.90
C LYS A 100 0.56 23.44 4.45
N ASN A 101 0.56 23.79 3.17
CA ASN A 101 1.51 24.70 2.52
C ASN A 101 0.77 25.93 1.95
N GLY A 102 -0.19 26.47 2.70
CA GLY A 102 -1.05 27.56 2.31
C GLY A 102 -2.49 27.35 2.73
N LYS A 103 -3.42 28.13 2.15
CA LYS A 103 -4.85 27.97 2.37
C LYS A 103 -5.34 26.76 1.59
N THR A 104 -5.88 25.77 2.29
CA THR A 104 -6.53 24.60 1.71
C THR A 104 -8.04 24.78 1.74
N ASP A 105 -8.69 24.56 0.63
CA ASP A 105 -10.15 24.56 0.51
C ASP A 105 -10.65 23.11 0.53
N ARG A 106 -11.36 22.74 1.61
CA ARG A 106 -11.86 21.38 1.79
C ARG A 106 -12.90 20.99 0.72
N GLU A 107 -13.71 21.97 0.26
CA GLU A 107 -14.74 21.69 -0.74
C GLU A 107 -14.12 21.40 -2.11
N LEU A 108 -13.07 22.13 -2.46
CA LEU A 108 -12.31 21.87 -3.69
C LEU A 108 -11.60 20.51 -3.62
N LEU A 109 -10.97 20.22 -2.49
CA LEU A 109 -10.33 18.92 -2.26
C LEU A 109 -11.33 17.76 -2.36
N TYR A 110 -12.52 17.91 -1.78
CA TYR A 110 -13.60 16.93 -1.88
C TYR A 110 -13.98 16.66 -3.35
N LYS A 111 -14.18 17.71 -4.13
CA LYS A 111 -14.52 17.59 -5.55
C LYS A 111 -13.43 16.88 -6.37
N ASP A 112 -12.16 17.19 -6.08
CA ASP A 112 -11.03 16.54 -6.74
C ASP A 112 -10.96 15.05 -6.39
N ILE A 113 -11.18 14.68 -5.12
CA ILE A 113 -11.20 13.27 -4.67
C ILE A 113 -12.41 12.55 -5.26
N GLU A 114 -13.60 13.16 -5.24
CA GLU A 114 -14.80 12.59 -5.85
C GLU A 114 -14.59 12.31 -7.34
N TYR A 115 -14.02 13.25 -8.07
CA TYR A 115 -13.72 13.09 -9.50
C TYR A 115 -12.76 11.94 -9.76
N MET A 116 -11.65 11.86 -8.99
CA MET A 116 -10.72 10.75 -9.05
C MET A 116 -11.44 9.43 -8.80
N PHE A 117 -12.20 9.35 -7.71
CA PHE A 117 -12.90 8.13 -7.31
C PHE A 117 -13.88 7.65 -8.37
N ARG A 118 -14.69 8.53 -8.93
CA ARG A 118 -15.64 8.19 -10.00
C ARG A 118 -14.96 7.67 -11.25
N ASN A 119 -13.81 8.23 -11.63
CA ASN A 119 -13.05 7.76 -12.79
C ASN A 119 -12.49 6.36 -12.60
N TYR A 120 -12.07 5.99 -11.38
CA TYR A 120 -11.58 4.65 -11.09
C TYR A 120 -12.70 3.64 -10.88
N TYR A 121 -13.82 4.05 -10.34
CA TYR A 121 -14.96 3.16 -10.10
C TYR A 121 -15.59 2.62 -11.40
N THR A 122 -15.60 3.43 -12.45
CA THR A 122 -16.08 3.02 -13.79
C THR A 122 -15.15 2.00 -14.47
N THR A 123 -13.90 1.91 -14.07
CA THR A 123 -12.86 1.05 -14.66
C THR A 123 -12.59 -0.21 -13.82
N SER A 124 -13.58 -0.79 -13.14
CA SER A 124 -13.43 -1.97 -12.28
C SER A 124 -12.27 -1.85 -11.26
N LEU A 125 -12.58 -1.70 -9.99
CA LEU A 125 -11.61 -1.70 -8.87
C LEU A 125 -10.63 -2.87 -8.90
N LYS A 126 -10.95 -3.94 -9.65
CA LYS A 126 -10.13 -5.15 -9.80
C LYS A 126 -8.76 -4.90 -10.46
N ASN A 127 -8.59 -3.78 -11.16
CA ASN A 127 -7.39 -3.52 -11.96
C ASN A 127 -6.61 -2.28 -11.53
N ILE A 128 -7.00 -1.63 -10.42
CA ILE A 128 -6.34 -0.41 -9.97
C ILE A 128 -5.07 -0.79 -9.21
N LYS A 129 -3.94 -0.24 -9.66
CA LYS A 129 -2.67 -0.33 -8.95
C LYS A 129 -2.63 0.70 -7.82
N ILE A 130 -2.15 0.28 -6.66
CA ILE A 130 -1.91 1.18 -5.50
C ILE A 130 -1.02 2.35 -5.91
N SER A 131 0.02 2.08 -6.72
CA SER A 131 0.93 3.08 -7.26
C SER A 131 0.23 4.21 -8.01
N VAL A 132 -0.77 3.89 -8.83
CA VAL A 132 -1.55 4.88 -9.60
C VAL A 132 -2.43 5.72 -8.69
N LEU A 133 -3.14 5.08 -7.76
CA LEU A 133 -3.99 5.80 -6.78
C LEU A 133 -3.17 6.81 -5.97
N PHE A 134 -2.00 6.39 -5.48
CA PHE A 134 -1.15 7.28 -4.70
C PHE A 134 -0.55 8.41 -5.51
N GLN A 135 -0.20 8.19 -6.76
CA GLN A 135 0.28 9.26 -7.63
C GLN A 135 -0.80 10.33 -7.80
N GLU A 136 -2.02 9.95 -8.09
CA GLU A 136 -3.13 10.90 -8.23
C GLU A 136 -3.48 11.60 -6.92
N MET A 137 -3.53 10.87 -5.80
CA MET A 137 -3.73 11.49 -4.48
C MET A 137 -2.63 12.52 -4.17
N SER A 138 -1.38 12.22 -4.51
CA SER A 138 -0.27 13.15 -4.34
C SER A 138 -0.43 14.41 -5.19
N ASP A 139 -0.91 14.27 -6.42
CA ASP A 139 -1.13 15.39 -7.32
C ASP A 139 -2.35 16.24 -6.91
N ILE A 140 -3.40 15.59 -6.42
CA ILE A 140 -4.56 16.26 -5.79
C ILE A 140 -4.12 17.04 -4.55
N ALA A 141 -3.34 16.42 -3.66
CA ALA A 141 -2.83 17.09 -2.47
C ALA A 141 -2.01 18.34 -2.82
N LYS A 142 -1.08 18.23 -3.77
CA LYS A 142 -0.27 19.37 -4.25
C LYS A 142 -1.11 20.51 -4.80
N ARG A 143 -2.11 20.21 -5.64
CA ARG A 143 -3.03 21.22 -6.21
C ARG A 143 -3.82 21.94 -5.13
N ASN A 144 -4.11 21.27 -4.02
CA ASN A 144 -4.85 21.79 -2.88
C ASN A 144 -3.94 22.34 -1.77
N ASN A 145 -2.69 22.71 -2.07
CA ASN A 145 -1.71 23.25 -1.11
C ASN A 145 -1.42 22.32 0.08
N LEU A 146 -1.46 21.01 -0.15
CA LEU A 146 -1.08 20.00 0.82
C LEU A 146 0.20 19.29 0.37
N ARG A 147 1.08 18.98 1.30
CA ARG A 147 2.25 18.13 1.07
C ARG A 147 2.12 16.87 1.92
N ILE A 148 2.22 15.72 1.29
CA ILE A 148 2.19 14.42 2.00
C ILE A 148 3.35 14.36 2.99
N SER A 149 3.08 13.93 4.22
CA SER A 149 4.10 13.80 5.26
C SER A 149 5.14 12.73 4.90
N SER A 150 6.34 12.82 5.49
CA SER A 150 7.45 11.90 5.21
C SER A 150 7.09 10.45 5.51
N ASP A 151 6.36 10.21 6.59
CA ASP A 151 5.99 8.86 7.02
C ASP A 151 5.06 8.19 6.00
N PHE A 152 4.06 8.93 5.51
CA PHE A 152 3.17 8.45 4.45
C PHE A 152 3.88 8.34 3.10
N THR A 153 4.82 9.22 2.80
CA THR A 153 5.64 9.10 1.57
C THR A 153 6.49 7.83 1.60
N MET A 154 7.09 7.49 2.74
CA MET A 154 7.83 6.23 2.91
C MET A 154 6.89 5.02 2.75
N LEU A 155 5.73 5.05 3.42
CA LEU A 155 4.73 3.98 3.32
C LEU A 155 4.31 3.73 1.87
N ILE A 156 3.95 4.79 1.14
CA ILE A 156 3.57 4.72 -0.27
C ILE A 156 4.68 4.06 -1.11
N ARG A 157 5.91 4.54 -0.97
CA ARG A 157 7.06 4.01 -1.69
C ARG A 157 7.24 2.51 -1.46
N THR A 158 7.14 2.07 -0.21
CA THR A 158 7.30 0.65 0.13
C THR A 158 6.12 -0.21 -0.35
N MET A 159 4.90 0.31 -0.31
CA MET A 159 3.72 -0.34 -0.88
C MET A 159 3.86 -0.55 -2.40
N VAL A 160 4.35 0.45 -3.13
CA VAL A 160 4.63 0.35 -4.57
C VAL A 160 5.69 -0.71 -4.87
N MET A 161 6.72 -0.84 -4.04
CA MET A 161 7.74 -1.89 -4.19
C MET A 161 7.16 -3.28 -3.98
N VAL A 162 6.35 -3.46 -2.94
CA VAL A 162 5.66 -4.74 -2.69
C VAL A 162 4.66 -5.06 -3.81
N GLU A 163 3.90 -4.07 -4.30
CA GLU A 163 3.01 -4.23 -5.45
C GLU A 163 3.76 -4.73 -6.70
N GLY A 164 4.94 -4.16 -6.98
CA GLY A 164 5.79 -4.60 -8.08
C GLY A 164 6.21 -6.08 -7.95
N LEU A 165 6.64 -6.50 -6.76
CA LEU A 165 7.01 -7.88 -6.49
C LEU A 165 5.82 -8.85 -6.60
N VAL A 166 4.67 -8.45 -6.09
CA VAL A 166 3.43 -9.23 -6.19
C VAL A 166 3.03 -9.39 -7.65
N ALA A 167 3.10 -8.32 -8.46
CA ALA A 167 2.80 -8.38 -9.88
C ALA A 167 3.75 -9.27 -10.67
N GLU A 168 5.04 -9.39 -10.26
CA GLU A 168 5.98 -10.34 -10.85
C GLU A 168 5.64 -11.80 -10.53
N LEU A 169 5.15 -12.07 -9.32
CA LEU A 169 4.81 -13.42 -8.86
C LEU A 169 3.44 -13.87 -9.37
N SER A 170 2.45 -13.01 -9.26
CA SER A 170 1.04 -13.27 -9.57
C SER A 170 0.40 -12.03 -10.19
N PRO A 171 0.47 -11.86 -11.54
CA PRO A 171 -0.06 -10.67 -12.23
C PRO A 171 -1.57 -10.45 -12.03
N GLU A 172 -2.32 -11.52 -11.80
CA GLU A 172 -3.77 -11.47 -11.60
C GLU A 172 -4.21 -11.19 -10.15
N LEU A 173 -3.26 -11.18 -9.20
CA LEU A 173 -3.58 -10.95 -7.79
C LEU A 173 -3.91 -9.49 -7.54
N ASN A 174 -5.13 -9.23 -7.05
CA ASN A 174 -5.55 -7.91 -6.62
C ASN A 174 -5.26 -7.70 -5.13
N ILE A 175 -4.30 -6.84 -4.84
CA ILE A 175 -3.86 -6.53 -3.46
C ILE A 175 -5.00 -5.92 -2.65
N ILE A 176 -5.76 -4.99 -3.22
CA ILE A 176 -6.86 -4.28 -2.53
C ILE A 176 -7.90 -5.28 -2.04
N ASN A 177 -8.36 -6.17 -2.91
CA ASN A 177 -9.35 -7.19 -2.54
C ASN A 177 -8.84 -8.15 -1.46
N LEU A 178 -7.52 -8.38 -1.43
CA LEU A 178 -6.92 -9.27 -0.44
C LEU A 178 -6.79 -8.59 0.93
N VAL A 179 -6.60 -7.27 0.97
CA VAL A 179 -6.32 -6.52 2.20
C VAL A 179 -7.59 -6.03 2.89
N ILE A 180 -8.63 -5.63 2.14
CA ILE A 180 -9.91 -5.14 2.69
C ILE A 180 -10.46 -6.02 3.84
N PRO A 181 -10.48 -7.35 3.76
CA PRO A 181 -11.00 -8.19 4.84
C PRO A 181 -10.21 -8.16 6.16
N TYR A 182 -9.02 -7.54 6.16
CA TYR A 182 -8.11 -7.49 7.32
C TYR A 182 -8.07 -6.11 8.01
N VAL A 183 -8.88 -5.17 7.57
CA VAL A 183 -8.98 -3.79 8.08
C VAL A 183 -10.12 -3.62 9.07
#